data_6ba925bc634d647938c0f2aa8a0c7ffd
#
_entry.id   6ba925bc634d647938c0f2aa8a0c7ffd
#
_cell.length_a   1.000
_cell.length_b   1.000
_cell.length_c   1.000
_cell.angle_alpha   90.00
_cell.angle_beta   90.00
_cell.angle_gamma   90.00
#
_symmetry.space_group_name_H-M   'P 1'
#
loop_
_entity.id
_entity.type
_entity.pdbx_description
1 polymer ?
#
loop_
_entity_poly.entity_id
_entity_poly.type
_entity_poly.pdbx_seq_one_letter_code
_entity_poly.pdbx_strand_id
1 'polypeptide(L)'
;MIPWNVIIMVLGVGILMNVISISGGIDIMVDGLESVMGPKTAATSMAIAAGLMSFFSSGLGVVFPTLIPTASGLAASIGGVTALELVSVIVIGGTVSGFTPISTTGALIMAGVAQQENADEKFPQNRLFVELFAVSFIALAVLAVFAFIGIYKIIA
;
A
#
# COMPACT_ATOMS: atom_id res chain seq x y z
N MET A 1 8.49 -17.35 -20.01
CA MET A 1 9.52 -16.28 -20.04
C MET A 1 9.76 -15.82 -18.62
N ILE A 2 11.03 -15.67 -18.22
CA ILE A 2 11.38 -15.17 -16.88
C ILE A 2 11.27 -13.64 -16.90
N PRO A 3 10.55 -12.99 -15.96
CA PRO A 3 10.38 -11.53 -15.93
C PRO A 3 11.61 -10.85 -15.30
N TRP A 4 12.71 -10.82 -16.02
CA TRP A 4 13.99 -10.27 -15.54
C TRP A 4 13.89 -8.84 -15.01
N ASN A 5 13.06 -8.00 -15.62
CA ASN A 5 12.87 -6.61 -15.17
C ASN A 5 12.31 -6.55 -13.73
N VAL A 6 11.37 -7.43 -13.38
CA VAL A 6 10.80 -7.51 -12.04
C VAL A 6 11.82 -8.02 -11.04
N ILE A 7 12.60 -9.03 -11.42
CA ILE A 7 13.65 -9.59 -10.55
C ILE A 7 14.72 -8.54 -10.25
N ILE A 8 15.21 -7.84 -11.26
CA ILE A 8 16.22 -6.78 -11.10
C ILE A 8 15.68 -5.65 -10.23
N MET A 9 14.41 -5.24 -10.43
CA MET A 9 13.77 -4.21 -9.62
C MET A 9 13.67 -4.63 -8.14
N VAL A 10 13.23 -5.85 -7.87
CA VAL A 10 13.11 -6.37 -6.49
C VAL A 10 14.47 -6.46 -5.82
N LEU A 11 15.50 -6.95 -6.52
CA LEU A 11 16.86 -7.00 -5.99
C LEU A 11 17.42 -5.60 -5.72
N GLY A 12 17.21 -4.65 -6.64
CA GLY A 12 17.64 -3.25 -6.47
C GLY A 12 16.98 -2.58 -5.26
N VAL A 13 15.67 -2.76 -5.11
CA VAL A 13 14.94 -2.25 -3.94
C VAL A 13 15.42 -2.94 -2.66
N GLY A 14 15.66 -4.25 -2.68
CA GLY A 14 16.18 -4.98 -1.54
C GLY A 14 17.55 -4.48 -1.07
N ILE A 15 18.46 -4.19 -2.01
CA ILE A 15 19.77 -3.60 -1.70
C ILE A 15 19.59 -2.19 -1.09
N LEU A 16 18.75 -1.36 -1.69
CA LEU A 16 18.48 -0.01 -1.20
C LEU A 16 17.92 -0.04 0.22
N MET A 17 16.94 -0.90 0.48
CA MET A 17 16.34 -1.05 1.81
C MET A 17 17.35 -1.57 2.85
N ASN A 18 18.27 -2.44 2.44
CA ASN A 18 19.36 -2.90 3.31
C ASN A 18 20.29 -1.73 3.70
N VAL A 19 20.66 -0.88 2.76
CA VAL A 19 21.46 0.33 3.01
C VAL A 19 20.72 1.28 3.96
N ILE A 20 19.43 1.53 3.73
CA ILE A 20 18.60 2.37 4.60
C ILE A 20 18.54 1.79 6.03
N SER A 21 18.40 0.46 6.16
CA SER A 21 18.37 -0.23 7.45
C SER A 21 19.69 -0.06 8.20
N ILE A 22 20.83 -0.31 7.55
CA ILE A 22 22.16 -0.18 8.17
C ILE A 22 22.48 1.27 8.54
N SER A 23 21.97 2.24 7.78
CA SER A 23 22.18 3.67 8.06
C SER A 23 21.28 4.23 9.16
N GLY A 24 20.41 3.40 9.79
CA GLY A 24 19.45 3.85 10.80
C GLY A 24 18.21 4.55 10.21
N GLY A 25 18.04 4.53 8.88
CA GLY A 25 16.92 5.18 8.23
C GLY A 25 15.57 4.56 8.57
N ILE A 26 15.53 3.25 8.85
CA ILE A 26 14.31 2.58 9.31
C ILE A 26 13.93 3.07 10.71
N ASP A 27 14.88 3.24 11.61
CA ASP A 27 14.62 3.71 12.96
C ASP A 27 14.04 5.13 12.94
N ILE A 28 14.57 6.02 12.10
CA ILE A 28 14.02 7.37 11.91
C ILE A 28 12.58 7.32 11.38
N MET A 29 12.31 6.42 10.46
CA MET A 29 10.94 6.23 9.94
C MET A 29 9.99 5.71 11.03
N VAL A 30 10.44 4.77 11.87
CA VAL A 30 9.66 4.24 13.00
C VAL A 30 9.35 5.35 13.99
N ASP A 31 10.34 6.12 14.42
CA ASP A 31 10.17 7.25 15.35
C ASP A 31 9.19 8.30 14.82
N GLY A 32 9.29 8.62 13.52
CA GLY A 32 8.37 9.54 12.84
C GLY A 32 6.93 9.02 12.80
N LEU A 33 6.74 7.74 12.52
CA LEU A 33 5.42 7.10 12.50
C LEU A 33 4.85 6.96 13.92
N GLU A 34 5.66 6.59 14.90
CA GLU A 34 5.27 6.45 16.30
C GLU A 34 4.74 7.77 16.88
N SER A 35 5.33 8.90 16.48
CA SER A 35 4.90 10.23 16.95
C SER A 35 3.43 10.56 16.63
N VAL A 36 2.85 9.92 15.61
CA VAL A 36 1.46 10.15 15.15
C VAL A 36 0.55 8.93 15.35
N MET A 37 1.08 7.81 15.84
CA MET A 37 0.38 6.54 16.01
C MET A 37 0.32 6.12 17.48
N GLY A 38 -0.85 5.70 17.94
CA GLY A 38 -1.02 5.09 19.25
C GLY A 38 -1.43 3.61 19.14
N PRO A 39 -1.47 2.87 20.27
CA PRO A 39 -1.76 1.42 20.27
C PRO A 39 -3.08 1.03 19.61
N LYS A 40 -4.07 1.93 19.58
CA LYS A 40 -5.39 1.69 18.97
C LYS A 40 -5.49 2.18 17.53
N THR A 41 -4.62 3.10 17.13
CA THR A 41 -4.69 3.76 15.82
C THR A 41 -3.59 3.32 14.87
N ALA A 42 -2.58 2.59 15.35
CA ALA A 42 -1.42 2.19 14.56
C ALA A 42 -1.81 1.42 13.29
N ALA A 43 -2.67 0.40 13.41
CA ALA A 43 -3.14 -0.37 12.27
C ALA A 43 -3.91 0.50 11.26
N THR A 44 -4.80 1.37 11.75
CA THR A 44 -5.59 2.28 10.90
C THR A 44 -4.71 3.31 10.18
N SER A 45 -3.81 3.95 10.93
CA SER A 45 -2.89 4.94 10.36
C SER A 45 -1.96 4.32 9.32
N MET A 46 -1.47 3.09 9.60
CA MET A 46 -0.62 2.37 8.66
C MET A 46 -1.39 1.92 7.40
N ALA A 47 -2.65 1.50 7.54
CA ALA A 47 -3.53 1.20 6.42
C ALA A 47 -3.75 2.43 5.51
N ILE A 48 -4.02 3.59 6.13
CA ILE A 48 -4.21 4.85 5.42
C ILE A 48 -2.92 5.30 4.74
N ALA A 49 -1.78 5.24 5.43
CA ALA A 49 -0.49 5.60 4.86
C ALA A 49 -0.14 4.72 3.65
N ALA A 50 -0.29 3.40 3.78
CA ALA A 50 -0.06 2.46 2.68
C ALA A 50 -1.00 2.72 1.50
N GLY A 51 -2.27 2.98 1.78
CA GLY A 51 -3.27 3.27 0.76
C GLY A 51 -3.00 4.59 0.03
N LEU A 52 -2.72 5.67 0.75
CA LEU A 52 -2.41 6.97 0.15
C LEU A 52 -1.13 6.91 -0.71
N MET A 53 -0.08 6.23 -0.23
CA MET A 53 1.13 6.02 -1.03
C MET A 53 0.81 5.24 -2.31
N SER A 54 -0.05 4.23 -2.22
CA SER A 54 -0.42 3.39 -3.37
C SER A 54 -1.29 4.10 -4.39
N PHE A 55 -2.00 5.17 -4.01
CA PHE A 55 -2.78 5.98 -4.97
C PHE A 55 -1.92 6.56 -6.09
N PHE A 56 -0.68 6.90 -5.78
CA PHE A 56 0.24 7.58 -6.71
C PHE A 56 1.42 6.71 -7.14
N SER A 57 1.55 5.50 -6.58
CA SER A 57 2.72 4.66 -6.79
C SER A 57 2.36 3.18 -6.98
N SER A 58 3.37 2.33 -7.03
CA SER A 58 3.20 0.87 -7.07
C SER A 58 3.24 0.27 -5.67
N GLY A 59 2.23 -0.50 -5.30
CA GLY A 59 2.23 -1.26 -4.05
C GLY A 59 3.46 -2.16 -3.92
N LEU A 60 3.74 -2.97 -4.93
CA LEU A 60 4.87 -3.89 -4.96
C LEU A 60 6.23 -3.19 -5.07
N GLY A 61 6.31 -2.12 -5.86
CA GLY A 61 7.59 -1.46 -6.15
C GLY A 61 8.00 -0.41 -5.11
N VAL A 62 7.04 0.18 -4.40
CA VAL A 62 7.32 1.30 -3.49
C VAL A 62 6.73 1.06 -2.11
N VAL A 63 5.42 0.82 -2.00
CA VAL A 63 4.72 0.82 -0.69
C VAL A 63 5.22 -0.32 0.21
N PHE A 64 5.24 -1.55 -0.29
CA PHE A 64 5.62 -2.71 0.51
C PHE A 64 7.08 -2.69 0.92
N PRO A 65 8.05 -2.44 0.01
CA PRO A 65 9.44 -2.32 0.42
C PRO A 65 9.71 -1.19 1.42
N THR A 66 8.91 -0.12 1.39
CA THR A 66 9.09 1.03 2.29
C THR A 66 8.48 0.78 3.66
N LEU A 67 7.25 0.27 3.74
CA LEU A 67 6.51 0.20 5.00
C LEU A 67 6.65 -1.14 5.73
N ILE A 68 6.77 -2.27 5.01
CA ILE A 68 6.87 -3.59 5.69
C ILE A 68 8.08 -3.68 6.62
N PRO A 69 9.28 -3.19 6.28
CA PRO A 69 10.42 -3.24 7.19
C PRO A 69 10.22 -2.47 8.50
N THR A 70 9.36 -1.44 8.52
CA THR A 70 9.07 -0.66 9.73
C THR A 70 8.10 -1.36 10.69
N ALA A 71 7.35 -2.35 10.22
CA ALA A 71 6.27 -2.97 10.98
C ALA A 71 6.73 -3.63 12.28
N SER A 72 7.90 -4.29 12.29
CA SER A 72 8.45 -4.94 13.47
C SER A 72 8.92 -3.93 14.53
N GLY A 73 9.60 -2.88 14.11
CA GLY A 73 10.04 -1.80 14.99
C GLY A 73 8.85 -1.07 15.61
N LEU A 74 7.86 -0.71 14.79
CA LEU A 74 6.62 -0.07 15.25
C LEU A 74 5.83 -0.94 16.23
N ALA A 75 5.70 -2.24 15.97
CA ALA A 75 5.00 -3.14 16.88
C ALA A 75 5.70 -3.25 18.22
N ALA A 76 7.05 -3.22 18.24
CA ALA A 76 7.85 -3.28 19.45
C ALA A 76 7.77 -1.97 20.26
N SER A 77 7.79 -0.81 19.60
CA SER A 77 7.77 0.49 20.27
C SER A 77 6.37 0.89 20.77
N ILE A 78 5.34 0.75 19.95
CA ILE A 78 3.98 1.18 20.30
C ILE A 78 3.33 0.21 21.32
N GLY A 79 3.57 -1.09 21.19
CA GLY A 79 2.90 -2.13 21.98
C GLY A 79 1.40 -2.26 21.65
N GLY A 80 0.81 -3.42 21.98
CA GLY A 80 -0.63 -3.65 21.78
C GLY A 80 -1.06 -3.89 20.32
N VAL A 81 -0.14 -3.89 19.37
CA VAL A 81 -0.30 -4.25 17.97
C VAL A 81 0.81 -5.24 17.58
N THR A 82 0.51 -6.21 16.71
CA THR A 82 1.51 -7.16 16.23
C THR A 82 2.12 -6.73 14.90
N ALA A 83 3.36 -7.16 14.63
CA ALA A 83 3.99 -6.92 13.33
C ALA A 83 3.16 -7.53 12.19
N LEU A 84 2.53 -8.70 12.43
CA LEU A 84 1.69 -9.35 11.43
C LEU A 84 0.42 -8.55 11.12
N GLU A 85 -0.20 -7.94 12.14
CA GLU A 85 -1.33 -7.03 11.96
C GLU A 85 -0.94 -5.83 11.09
N LEU A 86 0.20 -5.19 11.38
CA LEU A 86 0.70 -4.06 10.59
C LEU A 86 1.02 -4.45 9.15
N VAL A 87 1.71 -5.56 8.93
CA VAL A 87 2.00 -6.07 7.59
C VAL A 87 0.72 -6.37 6.82
N SER A 88 -0.28 -6.96 7.48
CA SER A 88 -1.57 -7.28 6.85
C SER A 88 -2.28 -6.02 6.34
N VAL A 89 -2.37 -4.97 7.16
CA VAL A 89 -3.02 -3.72 6.74
C VAL A 89 -2.22 -2.96 5.69
N ILE A 90 -0.88 -3.04 5.72
CA ILE A 90 -0.02 -2.47 4.67
C ILE A 90 -0.29 -3.15 3.32
N VAL A 91 -0.28 -4.48 3.31
CA VAL A 91 -0.46 -5.26 2.07
C VAL A 91 -1.86 -5.05 1.50
N ILE A 92 -2.89 -5.14 2.33
CA ILE A 92 -4.27 -4.94 1.88
C ILE A 92 -4.48 -3.49 1.45
N GLY A 93 -4.05 -2.51 2.25
CA GLY A 93 -4.17 -1.09 1.94
C GLY A 93 -3.46 -0.70 0.65
N GLY A 94 -2.23 -1.12 0.49
CA GLY A 94 -1.44 -0.87 -0.71
C GLY A 94 -1.99 -1.57 -1.96
N THR A 95 -2.58 -2.76 -1.82
CA THR A 95 -3.17 -3.49 -2.94
C THR A 95 -4.50 -2.89 -3.38
N VAL A 96 -5.43 -2.68 -2.44
CA VAL A 96 -6.78 -2.21 -2.75
C VAL A 96 -6.78 -0.78 -3.27
N SER A 97 -5.93 0.06 -2.72
CA SER A 97 -5.77 1.45 -3.17
C SER A 97 -5.00 1.58 -4.49
N GLY A 98 -4.27 0.54 -4.87
CA GLY A 98 -3.50 0.49 -6.12
C GLY A 98 -4.33 0.39 -7.40
N PHE A 99 -5.66 0.33 -7.30
CA PHE A 99 -6.56 0.38 -8.46
C PHE A 99 -6.88 1.80 -8.94
N THR A 100 -6.38 2.84 -8.27
CA THR A 100 -6.58 4.22 -8.75
C THR A 100 -6.01 4.38 -10.16
N PRO A 101 -6.66 5.14 -11.04
CA PRO A 101 -6.20 5.33 -12.42
C PRO A 101 -4.83 6.01 -12.53
N ILE A 102 -4.38 6.66 -11.46
CA ILE A 102 -3.08 7.34 -11.37
C ILE A 102 -1.97 6.35 -10.98
N SER A 103 -2.32 5.21 -10.35
CA SER A 103 -1.37 4.17 -9.98
C SER A 103 -0.92 3.33 -11.19
N THR A 104 0.15 2.57 -11.02
CA THR A 104 0.65 1.67 -12.06
C THR A 104 -0.41 0.64 -12.51
N THR A 105 -1.12 0.04 -11.56
CA THR A 105 -2.14 -0.98 -11.87
C THR A 105 -3.37 -0.37 -12.53
N GLY A 106 -3.85 0.76 -12.02
CA GLY A 106 -4.99 1.45 -12.60
C GLY A 106 -4.71 1.97 -14.02
N ALA A 107 -3.50 2.50 -14.25
CA ALA A 107 -3.09 2.89 -15.61
C ALA A 107 -3.09 1.71 -16.58
N LEU A 108 -2.67 0.51 -16.14
CA LEU A 108 -2.74 -0.71 -16.96
C LEU A 108 -4.19 -1.12 -17.25
N ILE A 109 -5.10 -1.00 -16.27
CA ILE A 109 -6.52 -1.25 -16.46
C ILE A 109 -7.09 -0.28 -17.50
N MET A 110 -6.81 1.01 -17.37
CA MET A 110 -7.25 2.03 -18.32
C MET A 110 -6.75 1.75 -19.73
N ALA A 111 -5.45 1.42 -19.86
CA ALA A 111 -4.84 1.08 -21.16
C ALA A 111 -5.43 -0.22 -21.75
N GLY A 112 -5.70 -1.22 -20.92
CA GLY A 112 -6.31 -2.48 -21.36
C GLY A 112 -7.74 -2.30 -21.87
N VAL A 113 -8.54 -1.48 -21.19
CA VAL A 113 -9.90 -1.14 -21.63
C VAL A 113 -9.87 -0.34 -22.94
N ALA A 114 -8.95 0.64 -23.06
CA ALA A 114 -8.82 1.46 -24.26
C ALA A 114 -8.47 0.68 -25.53
N GLN A 115 -7.89 -0.51 -25.38
CA GLN A 115 -7.57 -1.40 -26.53
C GLN A 115 -8.74 -2.27 -26.99
N GLN A 116 -9.88 -2.25 -26.30
CA GLN A 116 -11.05 -3.03 -26.70
C GLN A 116 -11.79 -2.35 -27.85
N GLU A 117 -12.40 -3.16 -28.70
CA GLU A 117 -13.23 -2.68 -29.81
C GLU A 117 -14.46 -1.95 -29.27
N ASN A 118 -14.71 -0.72 -29.73
CA ASN A 118 -15.75 0.18 -29.24
C ASN A 118 -15.61 0.56 -27.73
N ALA A 119 -14.38 0.68 -27.24
CA ALA A 119 -14.10 1.00 -25.84
C ALA A 119 -14.75 2.30 -25.38
N ASP A 120 -14.67 3.37 -26.17
CA ASP A 120 -15.21 4.69 -25.82
C ASP A 120 -16.75 4.70 -25.73
N GLU A 121 -17.42 3.83 -26.49
CA GLU A 121 -18.87 3.69 -26.47
C GLU A 121 -19.35 2.88 -25.26
N LYS A 122 -18.63 1.81 -24.90
CA LYS A 122 -18.97 0.93 -23.78
C LYS A 122 -18.47 1.44 -22.43
N PHE A 123 -17.26 2.01 -22.41
CA PHE A 123 -16.56 2.47 -21.22
C PHE A 123 -15.90 3.83 -21.47
N PRO A 124 -16.67 4.93 -21.44
CA PRO A 124 -16.09 6.27 -21.58
C PRO A 124 -14.91 6.47 -20.61
N GLN A 125 -13.76 6.85 -21.12
CA GLN A 125 -12.51 6.95 -20.35
C GLN A 125 -12.66 7.82 -19.09
N ASN A 126 -13.37 8.94 -19.19
CA ASN A 126 -13.61 9.82 -18.05
C ASN A 126 -14.45 9.15 -16.96
N ARG A 127 -15.44 8.36 -17.34
CA ARG A 127 -16.29 7.64 -16.40
C ARG A 127 -15.50 6.52 -15.71
N LEU A 128 -14.75 5.76 -16.46
CA LEU A 128 -13.89 4.70 -15.92
C LEU A 128 -12.85 5.27 -14.94
N PHE A 129 -12.26 6.42 -15.26
CA PHE A 129 -11.34 7.12 -14.39
C PHE A 129 -11.98 7.46 -13.03
N VAL A 130 -13.16 8.07 -13.05
CA VAL A 130 -13.88 8.45 -11.83
C VAL A 130 -14.32 7.21 -11.04
N GLU A 131 -14.81 6.17 -11.71
CA GLU A 131 -15.25 4.93 -11.06
C GLU A 131 -14.09 4.22 -10.36
N LEU A 132 -12.93 4.06 -11.02
CA LEU A 132 -11.75 3.46 -10.42
C LEU A 132 -11.24 4.26 -9.21
N PHE A 133 -11.24 5.58 -9.32
CA PHE A 133 -10.82 6.45 -8.22
C PHE A 133 -11.78 6.33 -7.03
N ALA A 134 -13.09 6.40 -7.29
CA ALA A 134 -14.12 6.28 -6.26
C ALA A 134 -14.09 4.92 -5.55
N VAL A 135 -13.97 3.82 -6.31
CA VAL A 135 -13.89 2.47 -5.76
C VAL A 135 -12.65 2.31 -4.88
N SER A 136 -11.49 2.79 -5.32
CA SER A 136 -10.25 2.72 -4.53
C SER A 136 -10.36 3.53 -3.23
N PHE A 137 -10.98 4.71 -3.28
CA PHE A 137 -11.19 5.55 -2.10
C PHE A 137 -12.15 4.92 -1.10
N ILE A 138 -13.30 4.40 -1.59
CA ILE A 138 -14.28 3.69 -0.76
C ILE A 138 -13.64 2.46 -0.11
N ALA A 139 -12.89 1.69 -0.88
CA ALA A 139 -12.23 0.50 -0.39
C ALA A 139 -11.17 0.81 0.69
N LEU A 140 -10.41 1.91 0.53
CA LEU A 140 -9.50 2.37 1.57
C LEU A 140 -10.25 2.82 2.83
N ALA A 141 -11.37 3.52 2.68
CA ALA A 141 -12.19 3.93 3.82
C ALA A 141 -12.75 2.73 4.59
N VAL A 142 -13.26 1.73 3.88
CA VAL A 142 -13.74 0.46 4.49
C VAL A 142 -12.61 -0.26 5.21
N LEU A 143 -11.42 -0.36 4.59
CA LEU A 143 -10.26 -0.96 5.21
C LEU A 143 -9.84 -0.22 6.50
N ALA A 144 -9.83 1.11 6.48
CA ALA A 144 -9.50 1.93 7.65
C ALA A 144 -10.49 1.70 8.80
N VAL A 145 -11.79 1.57 8.50
CA VAL A 145 -12.82 1.21 9.50
C VAL A 145 -12.58 -0.18 10.07
N PHE A 146 -12.28 -1.17 9.24
CA PHE A 146 -11.98 -2.54 9.70
C PHE A 146 -10.72 -2.60 10.55
N ALA A 147 -9.69 -1.85 10.18
CA ALA A 147 -8.47 -1.72 10.97
C ALA A 147 -8.75 -1.05 12.33
N PHE A 148 -9.62 -0.03 12.37
CA PHE A 148 -10.01 0.66 13.60
C PHE A 148 -10.81 -0.24 14.55
N ILE A 149 -11.72 -1.08 14.02
CA ILE A 149 -12.50 -2.05 14.78
C ILE A 149 -11.60 -3.18 15.32
N GLY A 150 -10.42 -3.37 14.76
CA GLY A 150 -9.45 -4.38 15.17
C GLY A 150 -9.71 -5.78 14.60
N ILE A 151 -10.39 -5.88 13.44
CA ILE A 151 -10.64 -7.18 12.78
C ILE A 151 -9.32 -7.89 12.47
N TYR A 152 -8.26 -7.14 12.15
CA TYR A 152 -6.95 -7.71 11.85
C TYR A 152 -6.21 -8.31 13.04
N LYS A 153 -6.62 -7.98 14.28
CA LYS A 153 -6.12 -8.64 15.50
C LYS A 153 -6.60 -10.09 15.62
N ILE A 154 -7.71 -10.43 14.97
CA ILE A 154 -8.27 -11.80 15.02
C ILE A 154 -7.47 -12.72 14.11
N ILE A 155 -6.79 -12.15 13.10
CA ILE A 155 -6.05 -12.88 12.06
C ILE A 155 -4.55 -12.94 12.43
N ALA A 156 -4.07 -12.04 13.25
CA ALA A 156 -2.69 -11.90 13.72
C ALA A 156 -2.48 -12.53 15.09
#